data_dd9c040bd51d22d249f3f039818209e6
#
_entry.id   dd9c040bd51d22d249f3f039818209e6
#
_cell.length_a   1.000
_cell.length_b   1.000
_cell.length_c   1.000
_cell.angle_alpha   90.00
_cell.angle_beta   90.00
_cell.angle_gamma   90.00
#
_symmetry.space_group_name_H-M   'P 1'
#
loop_
_entity.id
_entity.type
_entity.pdbx_description
1 polymer ?
#
loop_
_entity_poly.entity_id
_entity_poly.type
_entity_poly.pdbx_seq_one_letter_code
_entity_poly.pdbx_strand_id
1 'polypeptide(L)'
;MNPLLKKLGLDLLFPNYRPVSNLQYISKLTEKVVFNQMHAHMTTNAILPELQSSYRRFHSTKTALLKAANDILMKMNSQEVTLLVMLDLSAAFDTVNHDILISMRKSVLVA
;
A
#
# COMPACT_ATOMS: atom_id res chain seq x y z
N MET A 1 1.70 -15.81 16.52
CA MET A 1 1.59 -15.54 15.07
C MET A 1 0.84 -16.70 14.43
N ASN A 2 -0.20 -16.42 13.67
CA ASN A 2 -0.87 -17.45 12.88
C ASN A 2 -0.35 -17.33 11.45
N PRO A 3 0.39 -18.32 10.93
CA PRO A 3 0.90 -18.27 9.58
C PRO A 3 -0.25 -18.44 8.57
N LEU A 4 -0.31 -17.58 7.57
CA LEU A 4 -1.24 -17.69 6.45
C LEU A 4 -0.46 -18.05 5.18
N LEU A 5 -0.91 -19.09 4.48
CA LEU A 5 -0.36 -19.46 3.17
C LEU A 5 -0.59 -18.34 2.14
N LYS A 6 0.41 -18.04 1.32
CA LYS A 6 0.32 -17.03 0.25
C LYS A 6 -0.71 -17.39 -0.82
N LYS A 7 -0.86 -18.70 -1.12
CA LYS A 7 -1.87 -19.27 -2.03
C LYS A 7 -2.32 -20.63 -1.54
N LEU A 8 -3.56 -21.01 -1.83
CA LEU A 8 -4.05 -22.38 -1.66
C LEU A 8 -3.29 -23.34 -2.58
N GLY A 9 -2.90 -24.50 -2.03
CA GLY A 9 -2.20 -25.56 -2.77
C GLY A 9 -0.69 -25.43 -2.86
N LEU A 10 -0.06 -24.47 -2.16
CA LEU A 10 1.38 -24.41 -1.99
C LEU A 10 1.85 -25.38 -0.90
N ASP A 11 3.06 -25.94 -1.07
CA ASP A 11 3.70 -26.76 -0.05
C ASP A 11 3.85 -25.98 1.26
N LEU A 12 3.77 -26.69 2.39
CA LEU A 12 3.89 -26.14 3.74
C LEU A 12 5.34 -25.74 4.10
N LEU A 13 6.04 -25.11 3.16
CA LEU A 13 7.39 -24.59 3.36
C LEU A 13 7.35 -23.17 3.89
N PHE A 14 8.27 -22.84 4.79
CA PHE A 14 8.34 -21.55 5.47
C PHE A 14 8.26 -20.33 4.52
N PRO A 15 8.92 -20.30 3.34
CA PRO A 15 8.81 -19.18 2.41
C PRO A 15 7.42 -18.95 1.83
N ASN A 16 6.52 -19.94 1.91
CA ASN A 16 5.16 -19.88 1.38
C ASN A 16 4.15 -19.27 2.35
N TYR A 17 4.58 -18.93 3.56
CA TYR A 17 3.73 -18.28 4.56
C TYR A 17 3.94 -16.77 4.58
N ARG A 18 2.87 -16.04 4.93
CA ARG A 18 2.93 -14.63 5.28
C ARG A 18 2.96 -14.50 6.80
N PRO A 19 3.92 -13.79 7.39
CA PRO A 19 3.86 -13.49 8.82
C PRO A 19 2.66 -12.56 9.09
N VAL A 20 1.77 -12.97 9.97
CA VAL A 20 0.63 -12.15 10.40
C VAL A 20 0.75 -11.90 11.89
N SER A 21 0.89 -10.63 12.27
CA SER A 21 0.90 -10.21 13.67
C SER A 21 -0.53 -10.17 14.21
N ASN A 22 -0.80 -11.01 15.21
CA ASN A 22 -2.09 -11.00 15.92
C ASN A 22 -1.99 -10.02 17.09
N LEU A 23 -2.35 -8.76 16.85
CA LEU A 23 -2.32 -7.71 17.86
C LEU A 23 -3.49 -7.83 18.83
N GLN A 24 -3.25 -7.48 20.09
CA GLN A 24 -4.30 -7.38 21.10
C GLN A 24 -5.32 -6.28 20.73
N TYR A 25 -6.54 -6.40 21.26
CA TYR A 25 -7.62 -5.48 20.96
C TYR A 25 -7.27 -4.00 21.22
N ILE A 26 -6.61 -3.72 22.35
CA ILE A 26 -6.19 -2.35 22.72
C ILE A 26 -5.20 -1.79 21.69
N SER A 27 -4.24 -2.60 21.21
CA SER A 27 -3.30 -2.17 20.18
C SER A 27 -3.99 -1.82 18.88
N LYS A 28 -5.01 -2.60 18.48
CA LYS A 28 -5.82 -2.29 17.28
C LYS A 28 -6.62 -0.99 17.42
N LEU A 29 -7.12 -0.73 18.62
CA LEU A 29 -7.85 0.52 18.89
C LEU A 29 -6.91 1.73 18.81
N THR A 30 -5.74 1.65 19.45
CA THR A 30 -4.72 2.69 19.41
C THR A 30 -4.26 2.95 17.97
N GLU A 31 -3.97 1.88 17.22
CA GLU A 31 -3.61 1.98 15.80
C GLU A 31 -4.67 2.71 14.98
N LYS A 32 -5.96 2.39 15.21
CA LYS A 32 -7.06 3.05 14.50
C LYS A 32 -7.16 4.54 14.83
N VAL A 33 -6.97 4.93 16.09
CA VAL A 33 -6.99 6.34 16.49
C VAL A 33 -5.85 7.11 15.83
N VAL A 34 -4.62 6.58 15.92
CA VAL A 34 -3.44 7.18 15.30
C VAL A 34 -3.59 7.26 13.78
N PHE A 35 -4.10 6.19 13.15
CA PHE A 35 -4.36 6.17 11.72
C PHE A 35 -5.33 7.28 11.30
N ASN A 36 -6.44 7.47 12.04
CA ASN A 36 -7.42 8.48 11.69
C ASN A 36 -6.84 9.90 11.79
N GLN A 37 -6.04 10.19 12.82
CA GLN A 37 -5.38 11.50 12.97
C GLN A 37 -4.36 11.75 11.87
N MET A 38 -3.50 10.75 11.60
CA MET A 38 -2.49 10.83 10.56
C MET A 38 -3.12 10.96 9.16
N HIS A 39 -4.15 10.18 8.88
CA HIS A 39 -4.86 10.24 7.60
C HIS A 39 -5.54 11.59 7.38
N ALA A 40 -6.17 12.16 8.41
CA ALA A 40 -6.76 13.50 8.34
C ALA A 40 -5.69 14.54 8.02
N HIS A 41 -4.55 14.52 8.72
CA HIS A 41 -3.43 15.42 8.47
C HIS A 41 -2.89 15.29 7.02
N MET A 42 -2.64 14.05 6.57
CA MET A 42 -2.12 13.80 5.21
C MET A 42 -3.09 14.25 4.13
N THR A 43 -4.39 14.11 4.36
CA THR A 43 -5.42 14.53 3.40
C THR A 43 -5.54 16.05 3.37
N THR A 44 -5.56 16.72 4.52
CA THR A 44 -5.67 18.18 4.62
C THR A 44 -4.47 18.89 3.98
N ASN A 45 -3.28 18.33 4.13
CA ASN A 45 -2.04 18.91 3.59
C ASN A 45 -1.67 18.38 2.19
N ALA A 46 -2.57 17.63 1.55
CA ALA A 46 -2.33 17.04 0.21
C ALA A 46 -1.01 16.26 0.08
N ILE A 47 -0.56 15.61 1.17
CA ILE A 47 0.71 14.86 1.20
C ILE A 47 0.64 13.57 0.38
N LEU A 48 -0.57 12.99 0.24
CA LEU A 48 -0.76 11.75 -0.52
C LEU A 48 -0.62 11.99 -2.01
N PRO A 49 0.25 11.25 -2.72
CA PRO A 49 0.39 11.35 -4.16
C PRO A 49 -0.96 11.15 -4.86
N GLU A 50 -1.25 11.94 -5.88
CA GLU A 50 -2.54 11.94 -6.58
C GLU A 50 -2.91 10.56 -7.15
N LEU A 51 -1.94 9.85 -7.70
CA LEU A 51 -2.14 8.54 -8.33
C LEU A 51 -2.07 7.35 -7.37
N GLN A 52 -1.80 7.59 -6.08
CA GLN A 52 -1.78 6.52 -5.10
C GLN A 52 -3.19 6.04 -4.80
N SER A 53 -3.47 4.77 -5.03
CA SER A 53 -4.75 4.12 -4.70
C SER A 53 -4.72 3.36 -3.37
N SER A 54 -3.55 2.83 -2.97
CA SER A 54 -3.39 2.09 -1.72
C SER A 54 -3.59 2.97 -0.50
N TYR A 55 -4.26 2.45 0.54
CA TYR A 55 -4.53 3.13 1.80
C TYR A 55 -5.35 4.42 1.67
N ARG A 56 -6.04 4.60 0.56
CA ARG A 56 -6.85 5.78 0.28
C ARG A 56 -8.34 5.44 0.36
N ARG A 57 -9.10 6.28 1.03
CA ARG A 57 -10.55 6.10 1.16
C ARG A 57 -11.22 6.14 -0.21
N PHE A 58 -12.19 5.28 -0.45
CA PHE A 58 -12.93 5.13 -1.72
C PHE A 58 -12.08 4.64 -2.91
N HIS A 59 -10.86 4.18 -2.67
CA HIS A 59 -10.02 3.55 -3.68
C HIS A 59 -9.94 2.03 -3.45
N SER A 60 -9.80 1.29 -4.52
CA SER A 60 -9.66 -0.17 -4.51
C SER A 60 -8.78 -0.62 -5.67
N THR A 61 -8.35 -1.88 -5.65
CA THR A 61 -7.63 -2.48 -6.78
C THR A 61 -8.44 -2.38 -8.08
N LYS A 62 -9.77 -2.54 -7.98
CA LYS A 62 -10.66 -2.42 -9.15
C LYS A 62 -10.64 -1.02 -9.74
N THR A 63 -10.71 0.03 -8.92
CA THR A 63 -10.67 1.42 -9.40
C THR A 63 -9.33 1.78 -10.00
N ALA A 64 -8.22 1.27 -9.41
CA ALA A 64 -6.88 1.48 -9.96
C ALA A 64 -6.71 0.81 -11.33
N LEU A 65 -7.16 -0.45 -11.47
CA LEU A 65 -7.12 -1.16 -12.75
C LEU A 65 -8.02 -0.50 -13.80
N LEU A 66 -9.20 -0.04 -13.41
CA LEU A 66 -10.12 0.65 -14.33
C LEU A 66 -9.48 1.95 -14.86
N LYS A 67 -8.82 2.72 -13.98
CA LYS A 67 -8.09 3.91 -14.38
C LYS A 67 -6.97 3.57 -15.37
N ALA A 68 -6.13 2.60 -15.05
CA ALA A 68 -5.03 2.18 -15.92
C ALA A 68 -5.55 1.69 -17.29
N ALA A 69 -6.61 0.89 -17.31
CA ALA A 69 -7.23 0.43 -18.55
C ALA A 69 -7.80 1.60 -19.38
N ASN A 70 -8.46 2.55 -18.74
CA ASN A 70 -8.98 3.74 -19.42
C ASN A 70 -7.86 4.59 -20.01
N ASP A 71 -6.77 4.81 -19.27
CA ASP A 71 -5.62 5.59 -19.74
C ASP A 71 -4.97 4.94 -20.97
N ILE A 72 -4.85 3.59 -20.98
CA ILE A 72 -4.36 2.83 -22.13
C ILE A 72 -5.31 2.99 -23.33
N LEU A 73 -6.62 2.83 -23.13
CA LEU A 73 -7.60 2.96 -24.21
C LEU A 73 -7.62 4.37 -24.82
N MET A 74 -7.49 5.39 -23.98
CA MET A 74 -7.40 6.78 -24.46
C MET A 74 -6.16 6.99 -25.34
N LYS A 75 -5.02 6.42 -24.96
CA LYS A 75 -3.79 6.48 -25.75
C LYS A 75 -3.89 5.70 -27.06
N MET A 76 -4.50 4.52 -27.02
CA MET A 76 -4.78 3.74 -28.25
C MET A 76 -5.67 4.50 -29.23
N ASN A 77 -6.70 5.19 -28.75
CA ASN A 77 -7.57 6.01 -29.60
C ASN A 77 -6.81 7.19 -30.24
N SER A 78 -5.79 7.70 -29.58
CA SER A 78 -4.89 8.74 -30.12
C SER A 78 -3.78 8.18 -31.03
N GLN A 79 -3.80 6.87 -31.34
CA GLN A 79 -2.78 6.17 -32.11
C GLN A 79 -1.37 6.24 -31.47
N GLU A 80 -1.30 6.42 -30.15
CA GLU A 80 -0.06 6.43 -29.38
C GLU A 80 0.28 5.01 -28.91
N VAL A 81 1.57 4.68 -28.86
CA VAL A 81 2.07 3.41 -28.29
C VAL A 81 2.15 3.53 -26.78
N THR A 82 1.58 2.59 -26.06
CA THR A 82 1.64 2.54 -24.59
C THR A 82 2.52 1.39 -24.11
N LEU A 83 3.48 1.68 -23.26
CA LEU A 83 4.28 0.69 -22.55
C LEU A 83 3.83 0.61 -21.09
N LEU A 84 3.31 -0.54 -20.66
CA LEU A 84 2.95 -0.79 -19.27
C LEU A 84 4.08 -1.54 -18.56
N VAL A 85 4.72 -0.90 -17.59
CA VAL A 85 5.73 -1.51 -16.73
C VAL A 85 5.14 -1.71 -15.34
N MET A 86 5.13 -2.97 -14.86
CA MET A 86 4.69 -3.32 -13.51
C MET A 86 5.89 -3.73 -12.67
N LEU A 87 6.07 -3.05 -11.53
CA LEU A 87 7.12 -3.36 -10.56
C LEU A 87 6.48 -3.89 -9.29
N ASP A 88 6.97 -5.01 -8.79
CA ASP A 88 6.56 -5.57 -7.50
C ASP A 88 7.77 -5.74 -6.58
N LEU A 89 7.59 -5.39 -5.32
CA LEU A 89 8.64 -5.51 -4.30
C LEU A 89 8.38 -6.74 -3.46
N SER A 90 9.26 -7.72 -3.53
CA SER A 90 9.22 -8.88 -2.66
C SER A 90 9.51 -8.47 -1.22
N ALA A 91 8.65 -8.88 -0.27
CA ALA A 91 8.80 -8.62 1.15
C ALA A 91 9.00 -7.13 1.49
N ALA A 92 8.27 -6.24 0.83
CA ALA A 92 8.45 -4.78 0.92
C ALA A 92 8.48 -4.24 2.37
N PHE A 93 7.67 -4.78 3.26
CA PHE A 93 7.64 -4.35 4.68
C PHE A 93 8.79 -4.90 5.50
N ASP A 94 9.33 -6.08 5.15
CA ASP A 94 10.40 -6.73 5.88
C ASP A 94 11.78 -6.12 5.57
N THR A 95 11.89 -5.42 4.44
CA THR A 95 13.13 -4.77 3.97
C THR A 95 13.25 -3.31 4.38
N VAL A 96 12.22 -2.74 4.99
CA VAL A 96 12.22 -1.32 5.40
C VAL A 96 13.10 -1.13 6.64
N ASN A 97 14.06 -0.22 6.53
CA ASN A 97 14.81 0.24 7.71
C ASN A 97 13.93 1.22 8.52
N HIS A 98 13.56 0.77 9.72
CA HIS A 98 12.63 1.53 10.59
C HIS A 98 13.20 2.87 11.06
N ASP A 99 14.51 2.96 11.30
CA ASP A 99 15.15 4.21 11.75
C ASP A 99 15.10 5.28 10.65
N ILE A 100 15.39 4.88 9.42
CA ILE A 100 15.27 5.77 8.26
C ILE A 100 13.81 6.20 8.07
N LEU A 101 12.87 5.26 8.13
CA LEU A 101 11.44 5.56 7.99
C LEU A 101 10.97 6.57 9.04
N ILE A 102 11.37 6.39 10.31
CA ILE A 102 11.01 7.30 11.40
C ILE A 102 11.62 8.69 11.18
N SER A 103 12.87 8.77 10.73
CA SER A 103 13.51 10.07 10.47
C SER A 103 12.85 10.80 9.31
N MET A 104 12.54 10.13 8.22
CA MET A 104 11.80 10.70 7.09
C MET A 104 10.40 11.18 7.49
N ARG A 105 9.69 10.38 8.30
CA ARG A 105 8.38 10.78 8.80
C ARG A 105 8.42 12.06 9.64
N LYS A 106 9.45 12.24 10.47
CA LYS A 106 9.64 13.46 11.25
C LYS A 106 9.82 14.69 10.34
N SER A 107 10.58 14.59 9.27
CA SER A 107 10.79 15.69 8.33
C SER A 107 9.51 16.09 7.58
N VAL A 108 8.66 15.13 7.26
CA VAL A 108 7.40 15.37 6.52
C VAL A 108 6.28 15.92 7.43
N LEU A 109 6.27 15.54 8.71
CA LEU A 109 5.22 15.97 9.65
C LEU A 109 5.52 17.32 10.34
N VAL A 110 6.74 17.83 10.25
CA VAL A 110 7.16 19.09 10.86
C VAL A 110 7.20 20.24 9.83
N ALA A 111 7.08 19.94 8.56
CA ALA A 111 6.94 20.91 7.49
C ALA A 111 5.49 21.31 7.29
#